data_a32e67469f08d8dd8177d20ee043a1c4
#
_entry.id   a32e67469f08d8dd8177d20ee043a1c4
#
_cell.length_a   1.000
_cell.length_b   1.000
_cell.length_c   1.000
_cell.angle_alpha   90.00
_cell.angle_beta   90.00
_cell.angle_gamma   90.00
#
_symmetry.space_group_name_H-M   'P 1'
#
loop_
_entity.id
_entity.type
_entity.pdbx_description
1 polymer ?
#
loop_
_entity_poly.entity_id
_entity_poly.type
_entity_poly.pdbx_seq_one_letter_code
_entity_poly.pdbx_strand_id
1 'polypeptide(L)'
;MAYCIINCTTKNKEEAIYIAKSLVERKLIACCNIVPSITSVYEWDNELCCDEECLMVMKTKTELFNEVEIAIKELHTYDTPEIICIPINNGSREYLSWVNEQTK
;
A
#
# COMPACT_ATOMS: atom_id res chain seq x y z
N MET A 1 -18.03 10.18 2.79
CA MET A 1 -17.21 9.08 2.28
C MET A 1 -15.84 9.09 2.96
N ALA A 2 -15.33 7.91 3.33
CA ALA A 2 -14.08 7.80 4.05
C ALA A 2 -12.95 7.37 3.11
N TYR A 3 -11.80 8.02 3.26
CA TYR A 3 -10.60 7.72 2.47
C TYR A 3 -9.46 7.32 3.41
N CYS A 4 -8.51 6.61 2.88
CA CYS A 4 -7.39 6.15 3.68
C CYS A 4 -6.10 6.06 2.86
N ILE A 5 -5.00 6.01 3.61
CA ILE A 5 -3.69 5.65 3.09
C ILE A 5 -3.45 4.21 3.50
N ILE A 6 -3.03 3.37 2.57
CA ILE A 6 -2.62 2.01 2.89
C ILE A 6 -1.11 1.92 2.68
N ASN A 7 -0.39 1.56 3.74
CA ASN A 7 1.05 1.34 3.69
C ASN A 7 1.35 -0.13 3.54
N CYS A 8 2.33 -0.44 2.70
CA CYS A 8 2.82 -1.79 2.51
C CYS A 8 4.31 -1.71 2.19
N THR A 9 5.11 -2.62 2.72
CA THR A 9 6.53 -2.68 2.38
C THR A 9 6.80 -3.89 1.50
N THR A 10 7.76 -3.74 0.58
CA THR A 10 8.17 -4.81 -0.32
C THR A 10 9.68 -4.94 -0.27
N LYS A 11 10.19 -6.08 -0.77
CA LYS A 11 11.64 -6.35 -0.74
C LYS A 11 12.43 -5.46 -1.69
N ASN A 12 11.79 -4.97 -2.76
CA ASN A 12 12.45 -4.11 -3.73
C ASN A 12 11.42 -3.29 -4.49
N LYS A 13 11.93 -2.37 -5.30
CA LYS A 13 11.09 -1.45 -6.07
C LYS A 13 10.29 -2.18 -7.15
N GLU A 14 10.87 -3.20 -7.75
CA GLU A 14 10.22 -3.94 -8.83
C GLU A 14 8.95 -4.63 -8.33
N GLU A 15 9.01 -5.23 -7.16
CA GLU A 15 7.83 -5.85 -6.55
C GLU A 15 6.76 -4.81 -6.24
N ALA A 16 7.16 -3.66 -5.71
CA ALA A 16 6.23 -2.58 -5.39
C ALA A 16 5.51 -2.09 -6.65
N ILE A 17 6.25 -1.88 -7.74
CA ILE A 17 5.67 -1.43 -9.00
C ILE A 17 4.68 -2.47 -9.55
N TYR A 18 5.06 -3.74 -9.50
CA TYR A 18 4.20 -4.83 -9.99
C TYR A 18 2.86 -4.85 -9.23
N ILE A 19 2.92 -4.81 -7.91
CA ILE A 19 1.71 -4.82 -7.08
C ILE A 19 0.89 -3.55 -7.33
N ALA A 20 1.54 -2.39 -7.34
CA ALA A 20 0.84 -1.11 -7.53
C ALA A 20 0.10 -1.06 -8.85
N LYS A 21 0.73 -1.49 -9.95
CA LYS A 21 0.09 -1.50 -11.26
C LYS A 21 -1.15 -2.38 -11.26
N SER A 22 -1.07 -3.57 -10.67
CA SER A 22 -2.20 -4.47 -10.59
C SER A 22 -3.38 -3.83 -9.84
N LEU A 23 -3.09 -3.21 -8.70
CA LEU A 23 -4.14 -2.61 -7.88
C LEU A 23 -4.80 -1.41 -8.57
N VAL A 24 -4.01 -0.58 -9.25
CA VAL A 24 -4.53 0.57 -10.00
C VAL A 24 -5.40 0.10 -11.16
N GLU A 25 -4.92 -0.89 -11.93
CA GLU A 25 -5.68 -1.42 -13.06
C GLU A 25 -7.01 -2.03 -12.62
N ARG A 26 -7.03 -2.65 -11.43
CA ARG A 26 -8.23 -3.27 -10.87
C ARG A 26 -9.13 -2.27 -10.17
N LYS A 27 -8.79 -0.98 -10.19
CA LYS A 27 -9.56 0.08 -9.55
C LYS A 27 -9.70 -0.10 -8.04
N LEU A 28 -8.74 -0.74 -7.41
CA LEU A 28 -8.73 -0.94 -5.97
C LEU A 28 -8.02 0.18 -5.23
N ILE A 29 -7.10 0.87 -5.89
CA ILE A 29 -6.44 2.06 -5.36
C ILE A 29 -6.42 3.13 -6.44
N ALA A 30 -6.42 4.40 -6.03
CA ALA A 30 -6.33 5.51 -6.99
C ALA A 30 -4.89 5.72 -7.44
N CYS A 31 -3.95 5.58 -6.52
CA CYS A 31 -2.53 5.75 -6.83
C CYS A 31 -1.67 5.11 -5.76
N CYS A 32 -0.40 4.96 -6.08
CA CYS A 32 0.61 4.48 -5.14
C CYS A 32 1.88 5.30 -5.33
N ASN A 33 2.35 5.90 -4.24
CA ASN A 33 3.67 6.51 -4.23
C ASN A 33 4.63 5.47 -3.70
N ILE A 34 5.78 5.34 -4.35
CA ILE A 34 6.77 4.33 -4.01
C ILE A 34 8.02 5.04 -3.50
N VAL A 35 8.38 4.75 -2.24
CA VAL A 35 9.57 5.31 -1.59
C VAL A 35 10.62 4.20 -1.55
N PRO A 36 11.63 4.25 -2.40
CA PRO A 36 12.66 3.20 -2.43
C PRO A 36 13.67 3.39 -1.31
N SER A 37 14.36 2.30 -0.98
CA SER A 37 15.54 2.33 -0.13
C SER A 37 15.28 2.83 1.30
N ILE A 38 14.16 2.43 1.89
CA ILE A 38 13.96 2.66 3.32
C ILE A 38 14.73 1.60 4.10
N THR A 39 15.16 1.95 5.32
CA THR A 39 15.82 0.99 6.21
C THR A 39 14.80 0.52 7.23
N SER A 40 14.59 -0.80 7.30
CA SER A 40 13.64 -1.41 8.24
C SER A 40 14.40 -2.19 9.28
N VAL A 41 14.10 -1.94 10.55
CA VAL A 41 14.73 -2.63 11.69
C VAL A 41 13.62 -3.37 12.42
N TYR A 42 13.81 -4.69 12.59
CA TYR A 42 12.78 -5.52 13.21
C TYR A 42 13.40 -6.82 13.70
N GLU A 43 12.64 -7.59 14.44
CA GLU A 43 13.07 -8.92 14.89
C GLU A 43 12.21 -9.97 14.20
N TRP A 44 12.86 -10.98 13.63
CA TRP A 44 12.19 -12.08 12.94
C TRP A 44 12.92 -13.37 13.30
N ASP A 45 12.16 -14.39 13.72
CA ASP A 45 12.73 -15.68 14.15
C ASP A 45 13.82 -15.52 15.19
N ASN A 46 13.61 -14.64 16.17
CA ASN A 46 14.53 -14.34 17.27
C ASN A 46 15.84 -13.70 16.79
N GLU A 47 15.89 -13.18 15.58
CA GLU A 47 17.06 -12.48 15.05
C GLU A 47 16.73 -11.02 14.76
N LEU A 48 17.65 -10.13 15.14
CA LEU A 48 17.52 -8.73 14.83
C LEU A 48 17.91 -8.51 13.37
N CYS A 49 16.98 -7.95 12.61
CA CYS A 49 17.14 -7.69 11.17
C CYS A 49 17.22 -6.20 10.90
N CYS A 50 18.07 -5.84 9.94
CA CYS A 50 18.19 -4.45 9.47
C CYS A 50 18.32 -4.54 7.96
N ASP A 51 17.19 -4.34 7.26
CA ASP A 51 17.12 -4.57 5.81
C ASP A 51 16.70 -3.33 5.06
N GLU A 52 17.11 -3.26 3.79
CA GLU A 52 16.63 -2.25 2.89
C GLU A 52 15.31 -2.74 2.27
N GLU A 53 14.30 -1.91 2.30
CA GLU A 53 13.00 -2.23 1.73
C GLU A 53 12.46 -1.05 0.94
N CYS A 54 11.31 -1.26 0.32
CA CYS A 54 10.58 -0.25 -0.43
C CYS A 54 9.24 -0.02 0.26
N LEU A 55 8.83 1.24 0.41
CA LEU A 55 7.55 1.58 1.03
C LEU A 55 6.55 2.00 -0.03
N MET A 56 5.39 1.36 -0.03
CA MET A 56 4.26 1.74 -0.87
C MET A 56 3.29 2.57 -0.05
N VAL A 57 2.92 3.73 -0.56
CA VAL A 57 1.95 4.62 0.08
C VAL A 57 0.78 4.75 -0.90
N MET A 58 -0.31 4.05 -0.62
CA MET A 58 -1.46 3.93 -1.51
C MET A 58 -2.63 4.78 -1.02
N LYS A 59 -3.41 5.35 -1.93
CA LYS A 59 -4.59 6.13 -1.57
C LYS A 59 -5.81 5.47 -2.18
N THR A 60 -6.84 5.29 -1.35
CA THR A 60 -8.08 4.65 -1.78
C THR A 60 -9.23 5.01 -0.85
N LYS A 61 -10.39 4.43 -1.10
CA LYS A 61 -11.52 4.52 -0.20
C LYS A 61 -11.39 3.47 0.89
N THR A 62 -11.73 3.83 2.11
CA THR A 62 -11.61 2.92 3.27
C THR A 62 -12.43 1.64 3.06
N GLU A 63 -13.58 1.74 2.40
CA GLU A 63 -14.43 0.56 2.15
C GLU A 63 -13.76 -0.49 1.25
N LEU A 64 -12.69 -0.13 0.53
CA LEU A 64 -11.98 -1.07 -0.34
C LEU A 64 -10.82 -1.78 0.36
N PHE A 65 -10.56 -1.46 1.64
CA PHE A 65 -9.40 -2.03 2.33
C PHE A 65 -9.35 -3.55 2.28
N ASN A 66 -10.48 -4.21 2.55
CA ASN A 66 -10.48 -5.68 2.56
C ASN A 66 -10.10 -6.27 1.19
N GLU A 67 -10.61 -5.67 0.12
CA GLU A 67 -10.27 -6.15 -1.22
C GLU A 67 -8.81 -5.87 -1.55
N VAL A 68 -8.29 -4.71 -1.12
CA VAL A 68 -6.88 -4.38 -1.31
C VAL A 68 -5.99 -5.37 -0.56
N GLU A 69 -6.34 -5.67 0.69
CA GLU A 69 -5.57 -6.61 1.50
C GLU A 69 -5.51 -7.98 0.84
N ILE A 70 -6.64 -8.49 0.37
CA ILE A 70 -6.70 -9.80 -0.29
C ILE A 70 -5.81 -9.78 -1.54
N ALA A 71 -5.93 -8.72 -2.36
CA ALA A 71 -5.16 -8.62 -3.59
C ALA A 71 -3.65 -8.53 -3.34
N ILE A 72 -3.24 -7.76 -2.33
CA ILE A 72 -1.82 -7.66 -1.99
C ILE A 72 -1.29 -9.04 -1.56
N LYS A 73 -2.01 -9.74 -0.71
CA LYS A 73 -1.57 -11.06 -0.23
C LYS A 73 -1.42 -12.08 -1.34
N GLU A 74 -2.23 -11.96 -2.38
CA GLU A 74 -2.11 -12.83 -3.56
C GLU A 74 -0.84 -12.57 -4.36
N LEU A 75 -0.36 -11.33 -4.35
CA LEU A 75 0.76 -10.90 -5.21
C LEU A 75 2.09 -10.80 -4.48
N HIS A 76 2.04 -10.65 -3.15
CA HIS A 76 3.24 -10.37 -2.33
C HIS A 76 4.06 -11.62 -2.08
N THR A 77 5.38 -11.45 -1.99
CA THR A 77 6.28 -12.58 -1.75
C THR A 77 6.52 -12.88 -0.27
N TYR A 78 6.16 -11.96 0.63
CA TYR A 78 6.26 -12.22 2.08
C TYR A 78 5.07 -13.03 2.56
N ASP A 79 5.32 -13.91 3.54
CA ASP A 79 4.24 -14.64 4.22
C ASP A 79 3.35 -13.71 5.02
N THR A 80 3.96 -12.71 5.67
CA THR A 80 3.25 -11.75 6.52
C THR A 80 3.63 -10.34 6.11
N PRO A 81 3.03 -9.80 5.02
CA PRO A 81 3.35 -8.46 4.57
C PRO A 81 2.73 -7.40 5.49
N GLU A 82 3.41 -6.26 5.61
CA GLU A 82 2.84 -5.11 6.30
C GLU A 82 1.74 -4.51 5.43
N ILE A 83 0.51 -4.47 5.95
CA ILE A 83 -0.62 -3.86 5.26
C ILE A 83 -1.40 -3.08 6.30
N ILE A 84 -1.26 -1.77 6.31
CA ILE A 84 -1.82 -0.91 7.35
C ILE A 84 -2.70 0.16 6.70
N CYS A 85 -3.89 0.35 7.26
CA CYS A 85 -4.83 1.37 6.81
C CYS A 85 -4.77 2.56 7.77
N ILE A 86 -4.48 3.74 7.24
CA ILE A 86 -4.39 4.98 8.01
C ILE A 86 -5.50 5.91 7.53
N PRO A 87 -6.45 6.30 8.40
CA PRO A 87 -7.54 7.20 7.98
C PRO A 87 -7.01 8.55 7.53
N ILE A 88 -7.62 9.09 6.48
CA ILE A 88 -7.36 10.47 6.04
C ILE A 88 -8.49 11.32 6.60
N ASN A 89 -8.18 12.15 7.61
CA ASN A 89 -9.19 13.01 8.22
C ASN A 89 -9.52 14.22 7.35
N ASN A 90 -8.52 14.80 6.73
CA ASN A 90 -8.68 15.99 5.88
C ASN A 90 -7.81 15.86 4.65
N GLY A 91 -8.33 16.33 3.53
CA GLY A 91 -7.60 16.35 2.27
C GLY A 91 -8.24 17.35 1.33
N SER A 92 -7.51 17.71 0.28
CA SER A 92 -8.05 18.59 -0.75
C SER A 92 -9.30 17.95 -1.34
N ARG A 93 -10.38 18.72 -1.46
CA ARG A 93 -11.63 18.22 -2.00
C ARG A 93 -11.45 17.67 -3.42
N GLU A 94 -10.71 18.40 -4.23
CA GLU A 94 -10.47 17.99 -5.62
C GLU A 94 -9.68 16.69 -5.69
N TYR A 95 -8.67 16.56 -4.83
CA TYR A 95 -7.86 15.35 -4.80
C TYR A 95 -8.67 14.14 -4.33
N LEU A 96 -9.44 14.30 -3.26
CA LEU A 96 -10.25 13.18 -2.74
C LEU A 96 -11.37 12.81 -3.71
N SER A 97 -11.93 13.77 -4.44
CA SER A 97 -12.90 13.48 -5.51
C SER A 97 -12.23 12.63 -6.59
N TRP A 98 -10.98 12.97 -6.94
CA TRP A 98 -10.23 12.19 -7.92
C TRP A 98 -10.00 10.76 -7.43
N VAL A 99 -9.64 10.59 -6.14
CA VAL A 99 -9.49 9.26 -5.56
C VAL A 99 -10.78 8.45 -5.69
N ASN A 100 -11.92 9.09 -5.42
CA ASN A 100 -13.22 8.44 -5.55
C ASN A 100 -13.50 8.01 -6.98
N GLU A 101 -13.21 8.88 -7.96
CA GLU A 101 -13.46 8.60 -9.36
C GLU A 101 -12.59 7.47 -9.91
N GLN A 102 -11.39 7.32 -9.41
CA GLN A 102 -10.44 6.32 -9.90
C GLN A 102 -10.62 4.94 -9.27
N THR A 103 -11.49 4.81 -8.29
CA THR A 103 -11.71 3.54 -7.59
C THR A 103 -13.15 3.08 -7.73
N LYS A 104 -13.37 1.77 -7.60
CA LYS A 104 -14.71 1.19 -7.75
C LYS A 104 -15.63 1.33 -6.53
#